data_2238de1412eeb9f0c796927b21b9b065
#
_entry.id   2238de1412eeb9f0c796927b21b9b065
#
_cell.length_a   1.000
_cell.length_b   1.000
_cell.length_c   1.000
_cell.angle_alpha   90.00
_cell.angle_beta   90.00
_cell.angle_gamma   90.00
#
_symmetry.space_group_name_H-M   'P 1'
#
loop_
_entity.id
_entity.type
_entity.pdbx_description
1 polymer ?
#
loop_
_entity_poly.entity_id
_entity_poly.type
_entity_poly.pdbx_seq_one_letter_code
_entity_poly.pdbx_strand_id
1 'polypeptide(L)'
;ILGKVIGLTTRIINPDRLIDKFTGKEGLFENSPFDERTRQIISRTKMPIGILIDKELQQVSRVFIPIFSSEDSFLIDYAQKLIYNNNSEIVLLDVNGYLNTNFVMKSAIDSLEQKYPNNIGLIADKIVRKEFLDQQDLMLISIGSWKQLVDSRSTWLSSVPSVLILKH
;
A
#
# COMPACT_ATOMS: atom_id res chain seq x y z
N ILE A 1 10.09 13.48 -8.34
CA ILE A 1 9.67 12.48 -9.34
C ILE A 1 8.34 11.82 -8.95
N LEU A 2 8.00 11.72 -7.68
CA LEU A 2 6.67 11.33 -7.20
C LEU A 2 5.56 12.32 -7.62
N GLY A 3 5.90 13.55 -7.99
CA GLY A 3 4.94 14.61 -8.33
C GLY A 3 4.16 14.44 -9.62
N LYS A 4 4.48 13.47 -10.47
CA LYS A 4 3.74 13.23 -11.73
C LYS A 4 2.65 12.16 -11.65
N VAL A 5 2.59 11.39 -10.57
CA VAL A 5 1.55 10.40 -10.32
C VAL A 5 0.37 11.00 -9.56
N ILE A 6 0.53 12.22 -9.06
CA ILE A 6 -0.37 12.84 -8.11
C ILE A 6 -1.10 13.98 -8.79
N GLY A 7 -2.26 13.69 -9.34
CA GLY A 7 -3.16 14.70 -9.87
C GLY A 7 -3.90 15.50 -8.81
N LEU A 8 -3.65 15.36 -7.49
CA LEU A 8 -4.35 16.15 -6.46
C LEU A 8 -3.70 16.05 -5.09
N THR A 9 -3.53 17.19 -4.50
CA THR A 9 -3.21 17.55 -3.12
C THR A 9 -2.81 16.36 -2.21
N THR A 10 -1.53 16.08 -2.17
CA THR A 10 -0.94 15.19 -1.18
C THR A 10 -1.17 15.81 0.19
N ARG A 11 -2.02 15.23 1.01
CA ARG A 11 -2.12 15.57 2.40
C ARG A 11 -1.19 14.65 3.18
N ILE A 12 -0.14 15.22 3.75
CA ILE A 12 0.71 14.55 4.71
C ILE A 12 -0.12 14.37 5.99
N ILE A 13 -0.52 13.15 6.28
CA ILE A 13 -1.18 12.80 7.54
C ILE A 13 -0.11 12.22 8.44
N ASN A 14 0.06 12.80 9.64
CA ASN A 14 0.95 12.23 10.62
C ASN A 14 0.47 10.80 10.97
N PRO A 15 1.30 9.77 10.73
CA PRO A 15 0.89 8.38 10.95
C PRO A 15 0.58 8.07 12.41
N ASP A 16 1.25 8.73 13.38
CA ASP A 16 0.98 8.56 14.80
C ASP A 16 -0.42 9.05 15.17
N ARG A 17 -0.86 10.15 14.58
CA ARG A 17 -2.25 10.63 14.74
C ARG A 17 -3.28 9.69 14.11
N LEU A 18 -2.92 9.00 13.04
CA LEU A 18 -3.79 8.01 12.42
C LEU A 18 -3.92 6.79 13.35
N ILE A 19 -2.80 6.29 13.87
CA ILE A 19 -2.75 5.15 14.78
C ILE A 19 -3.43 5.51 16.10
N ASP A 20 -3.19 6.68 16.68
CA ASP A 20 -3.82 7.14 17.90
C ASP A 20 -5.34 7.30 17.78
N LYS A 21 -5.84 7.78 16.65
CA LYS A 21 -7.28 7.85 16.36
C LYS A 21 -7.94 6.47 16.29
N PHE A 22 -7.20 5.43 15.89
CA PHE A 22 -7.72 4.06 15.78
C PHE A 22 -7.53 3.25 17.05
N THR A 23 -6.56 3.60 17.91
CA THR A 23 -6.33 2.95 19.20
C THR A 23 -6.98 3.69 20.36
N GLY A 24 -7.30 4.98 20.22
CA GLY A 24 -7.93 5.83 21.23
C GLY A 24 -9.44 5.66 21.29
N LYS A 25 -10.00 5.85 22.48
CA LYS A 25 -11.40 5.65 22.87
C LYS A 25 -12.45 6.55 22.18
N GLU A 26 -12.12 7.27 21.14
CA GLU A 26 -13.06 8.13 20.43
C GLU A 26 -13.72 7.41 19.27
N GLY A 27 -14.75 6.62 19.61
CA GLY A 27 -15.63 5.90 18.68
C GLY A 27 -16.53 6.77 17.83
N LEU A 28 -16.07 7.92 17.33
CA LEU A 28 -16.87 8.86 16.53
C LEU A 28 -16.71 8.69 15.02
N PHE A 29 -15.80 7.81 14.56
CA PHE A 29 -15.65 7.52 13.14
C PHE A 29 -15.59 6.00 12.91
N GLU A 30 -16.68 5.37 13.31
CA GLU A 30 -16.96 3.99 12.97
C GLU A 30 -16.72 3.78 11.47
N ASN A 31 -15.68 3.04 11.10
CA ASN A 31 -15.40 2.53 9.77
C ASN A 31 -14.64 3.40 8.75
N SER A 32 -14.00 4.50 9.09
CA SER A 32 -13.13 5.15 8.11
C SER A 32 -11.76 5.53 8.68
N PRO A 33 -10.68 5.04 8.06
CA PRO A 33 -9.31 5.38 8.44
C PRO A 33 -8.90 6.83 8.05
N PHE A 34 -9.85 7.63 7.57
CA PHE A 34 -9.59 8.97 7.06
C PHE A 34 -10.49 10.00 7.73
N ASP A 35 -10.00 11.24 7.88
CA ASP A 35 -10.82 12.35 8.32
C ASP A 35 -11.96 12.67 7.32
N GLU A 36 -12.96 13.40 7.77
CA GLU A 36 -14.15 13.74 6.98
C GLU A 36 -13.80 14.39 5.64
N ARG A 37 -12.85 15.33 5.64
CA ARG A 37 -12.43 16.03 4.43
C ARG A 37 -11.79 15.06 3.42
N THR A 38 -10.91 14.19 3.88
CA THR A 38 -10.26 13.16 3.05
C THR A 38 -11.30 12.18 2.52
N ARG A 39 -12.27 11.76 3.34
CA ARG A 39 -13.38 10.90 2.90
C ARG A 39 -14.21 11.55 1.80
N GLN A 40 -14.55 12.85 1.93
CA GLN A 40 -15.31 13.56 0.91
C GLN A 40 -14.54 13.66 -0.41
N ILE A 41 -13.24 13.90 -0.38
CA ILE A 41 -12.40 13.92 -1.58
C ILE A 41 -12.42 12.54 -2.23
N ILE A 42 -12.18 11.48 -1.47
CA ILE A 42 -12.15 10.10 -1.97
C ILE A 42 -13.49 9.72 -2.60
N SER A 43 -14.62 10.07 -1.96
CA SER A 43 -15.96 9.68 -2.43
C SER A 43 -16.40 10.44 -3.68
N ARG A 44 -16.01 11.70 -3.82
CA ARG A 44 -16.44 12.57 -4.93
C ARG A 44 -15.56 12.50 -6.16
N THR A 45 -14.32 12.04 -6.00
CA THR A 45 -13.37 12.02 -7.12
C THR A 45 -13.50 10.72 -7.91
N LYS A 46 -13.69 10.88 -9.23
CA LYS A 46 -13.73 9.79 -10.20
C LYS A 46 -12.36 9.45 -10.78
N MET A 47 -11.34 10.21 -10.43
CA MET A 47 -9.96 10.01 -10.89
C MET A 47 -9.18 9.16 -9.88
N PRO A 48 -8.10 8.49 -10.32
CA PRO A 48 -7.18 7.83 -9.41
C PRO A 48 -6.64 8.79 -8.35
N ILE A 49 -6.63 8.38 -7.09
CA ILE A 49 -6.13 9.17 -5.97
C ILE A 49 -5.04 8.40 -5.27
N GLY A 50 -3.95 9.09 -4.91
CA GLY A 50 -2.92 8.61 -3.99
C GLY A 50 -2.92 9.43 -2.70
N ILE A 51 -2.86 8.74 -1.56
CA ILE A 51 -2.73 9.35 -0.24
C ILE A 51 -1.42 8.86 0.35
N LEU A 52 -0.48 9.77 0.56
CA LEU A 52 0.80 9.45 1.17
C LEU A 52 0.73 9.72 2.68
N ILE A 53 0.98 8.67 3.46
CA ILE A 53 1.31 8.77 4.89
C ILE A 53 2.83 8.78 4.96
N ASP A 54 3.40 9.96 5.17
CA ASP A 54 4.83 10.17 5.10
C ASP A 54 5.49 9.97 6.49
N LYS A 55 6.43 9.07 6.56
CA LYS A 55 7.35 8.85 7.68
C LYS A 55 8.77 9.18 7.27
N GLU A 56 8.98 10.40 6.81
CA GLU A 56 10.30 10.89 6.37
C GLU A 56 10.88 10.08 5.18
N LEU A 57 10.04 9.82 4.18
CA LEU A 57 10.42 9.08 2.98
C LEU A 57 11.54 9.81 2.22
N GLN A 58 12.74 9.22 2.19
CA GLN A 58 13.91 9.77 1.51
C GLN A 58 14.10 9.17 0.11
N GLN A 59 13.76 7.91 -0.04
CA GLN A 59 13.95 7.14 -1.26
C GLN A 59 12.83 6.11 -1.42
N VAL A 60 12.72 5.52 -2.61
CA VAL A 60 11.77 4.44 -2.90
C VAL A 60 12.56 3.29 -3.52
N SER A 61 13.47 2.70 -2.72
CA SER A 61 14.31 1.59 -3.16
C SER A 61 13.69 0.25 -2.83
N ARG A 62 13.05 0.11 -1.66
CA ARG A 62 12.39 -1.10 -1.20
C ARG A 62 10.91 -0.85 -0.97
N VAL A 63 10.06 -1.54 -1.72
CA VAL A 63 8.61 -1.35 -1.70
C VAL A 63 7.92 -2.66 -1.36
N PHE A 64 7.08 -2.61 -0.34
CA PHE A 64 6.25 -3.73 0.08
C PHE A 64 4.81 -3.56 -0.43
N ILE A 65 4.26 -4.58 -1.07
CA ILE A 65 2.90 -4.58 -1.61
C ILE A 65 2.14 -5.81 -1.09
N PRO A 66 1.31 -5.66 -0.05
CA PRO A 66 0.42 -6.73 0.39
C PRO A 66 -0.80 -6.83 -0.54
N ILE A 67 -1.11 -8.03 -0.98
CA ILE A 67 -2.25 -8.37 -1.83
C ILE A 67 -3.31 -9.06 -0.98
N PHE A 68 -4.49 -8.48 -0.87
CA PHE A 68 -5.61 -9.01 -0.10
C PHE A 68 -6.71 -9.59 -0.99
N SER A 69 -6.92 -8.98 -2.17
CA SER A 69 -8.02 -9.33 -3.06
C SER A 69 -7.75 -8.96 -4.53
N SER A 70 -8.72 -9.23 -5.40
CA SER A 70 -8.71 -8.81 -6.81
C SER A 70 -8.63 -7.31 -7.01
N GLU A 71 -9.14 -6.54 -6.06
CA GLU A 71 -9.11 -5.08 -6.13
C GLU A 71 -7.69 -4.51 -6.09
N ASP A 72 -6.72 -5.30 -5.65
CA ASP A 72 -5.30 -4.91 -5.59
C ASP A 72 -4.56 -5.12 -6.91
N SER A 73 -5.21 -5.68 -7.94
CA SER A 73 -4.55 -6.03 -9.22
C SER A 73 -3.87 -4.85 -9.91
N PHE A 74 -4.44 -3.64 -9.83
CA PHE A 74 -3.86 -2.44 -10.41
C PHE A 74 -2.53 -2.02 -9.74
N LEU A 75 -2.24 -2.48 -8.52
CA LEU A 75 -0.97 -2.21 -7.84
C LEU A 75 0.23 -2.79 -8.60
N ILE A 76 0.03 -3.84 -9.38
CA ILE A 76 1.09 -4.44 -10.22
C ILE A 76 1.58 -3.46 -11.28
N ASP A 77 0.69 -2.65 -11.87
CA ASP A 77 1.07 -1.61 -12.83
C ASP A 77 1.92 -0.52 -12.15
N TYR A 78 1.60 -0.17 -10.91
CA TYR A 78 2.40 0.76 -10.12
C TYR A 78 3.75 0.17 -9.73
N ALA A 79 3.79 -1.13 -9.38
CA ALA A 79 5.03 -1.85 -9.14
C ALA A 79 5.97 -1.77 -10.36
N GLN A 80 5.45 -2.05 -11.55
CA GLN A 80 6.22 -1.93 -12.79
C GLN A 80 6.77 -0.50 -12.99
N LYS A 81 5.97 0.53 -12.73
CA LYS A 81 6.41 1.93 -12.86
C LYS A 81 7.51 2.27 -11.85
N LEU A 82 7.41 1.76 -10.63
CA LEU A 82 8.42 1.98 -9.59
C LEU A 82 9.74 1.29 -9.96
N ILE A 83 9.71 0.06 -10.46
CA ILE A 83 10.90 -0.64 -10.95
C ILE A 83 11.53 0.16 -12.09
N TYR A 84 10.74 0.53 -13.09
CA TYR A 84 11.23 1.23 -14.27
C TYR A 84 11.85 2.61 -13.97
N ASN A 85 11.20 3.39 -13.08
CA ASN A 85 11.62 4.76 -12.82
C ASN A 85 12.69 4.88 -11.73
N ASN A 86 12.69 3.98 -10.74
CA ASN A 86 13.54 4.10 -9.55
C ASN A 86 14.42 2.87 -9.33
N ASN A 87 14.34 1.86 -10.18
CA ASN A 87 14.99 0.57 -9.96
C ASN A 87 14.63 -0.06 -8.61
N SER A 88 13.38 0.12 -8.18
CA SER A 88 12.91 -0.36 -6.88
C SER A 88 12.90 -1.88 -6.81
N GLU A 89 13.19 -2.41 -5.64
CA GLU A 89 12.93 -3.81 -5.28
C GLU A 89 11.51 -3.91 -4.73
N ILE A 90 10.69 -4.72 -5.37
CA ILE A 90 9.29 -4.92 -4.98
C ILE A 90 9.15 -6.26 -4.27
N VAL A 91 8.60 -6.24 -3.07
CA VAL A 91 8.27 -7.44 -2.33
C VAL A 91 6.76 -7.56 -2.22
N LEU A 92 6.22 -8.62 -2.82
CA LEU A 92 4.80 -8.94 -2.78
C LEU A 92 4.50 -9.92 -1.66
N LEU A 93 3.35 -9.78 -1.01
CA LEU A 93 2.80 -10.75 -0.09
C LEU A 93 1.36 -11.06 -0.47
N ASP A 94 1.08 -12.33 -0.74
CA ASP A 94 -0.30 -12.82 -0.90
C ASP A 94 -0.90 -13.13 0.48
N VAL A 95 -1.57 -12.15 1.07
CA VAL A 95 -2.08 -12.24 2.45
C VAL A 95 -3.11 -13.36 2.59
N ASN A 96 -4.04 -13.44 1.65
CA ASN A 96 -5.20 -14.34 1.71
C ASN A 96 -5.09 -15.58 0.81
N GLY A 97 -3.97 -15.77 0.10
CA GLY A 97 -3.80 -16.86 -0.87
C GLY A 97 -4.56 -16.63 -2.18
N TYR A 98 -4.85 -15.37 -2.49
CA TYR A 98 -5.63 -14.97 -3.66
C TYR A 98 -4.95 -15.34 -4.98
N LEU A 99 -3.64 -15.27 -5.05
CA LEU A 99 -2.87 -15.60 -6.26
C LEU A 99 -3.01 -17.07 -6.67
N ASN A 100 -3.34 -17.96 -5.73
CA ASN A 100 -3.57 -19.37 -6.04
C ASN A 100 -4.83 -19.60 -6.88
N THR A 101 -5.78 -18.67 -6.84
CA THR A 101 -7.08 -18.76 -7.52
C THR A 101 -7.22 -17.76 -8.67
N ASN A 102 -6.39 -16.71 -8.69
CA ASN A 102 -6.44 -15.70 -9.75
C ASN A 102 -5.29 -15.85 -10.74
N PHE A 103 -5.57 -16.56 -11.81
CA PHE A 103 -4.58 -16.83 -12.84
C PHE A 103 -4.09 -15.58 -13.59
N VAL A 104 -4.96 -14.58 -13.76
CA VAL A 104 -4.64 -13.34 -14.49
C VAL A 104 -3.62 -12.53 -13.72
N MET A 105 -3.85 -12.33 -12.43
CA MET A 105 -2.93 -11.58 -11.59
C MET A 105 -1.60 -12.30 -11.40
N LYS A 106 -1.64 -13.61 -11.20
CA LYS A 106 -0.44 -14.43 -11.11
C LYS A 106 0.39 -14.32 -12.40
N SER A 107 -0.23 -14.45 -13.56
CA SER A 107 0.45 -14.31 -14.85
C SER A 107 1.08 -12.91 -15.05
N ALA A 108 0.41 -11.86 -14.57
CA ALA A 108 0.96 -10.51 -14.62
C ALA A 108 2.23 -10.37 -13.75
N ILE A 109 2.21 -10.95 -12.56
CA ILE A 109 3.38 -10.99 -11.65
C ILE A 109 4.51 -11.80 -12.27
N ASP A 110 4.23 -13.00 -12.79
CA ASP A 110 5.21 -13.86 -13.44
C ASP A 110 5.87 -13.16 -14.64
N SER A 111 5.08 -12.44 -15.43
CA SER A 111 5.58 -11.65 -16.56
C SER A 111 6.48 -10.50 -16.13
N LEU A 112 6.12 -9.85 -15.00
CA LEU A 112 6.92 -8.78 -14.44
C LEU A 112 8.25 -9.32 -13.87
N GLU A 113 8.22 -10.49 -13.22
CA GLU A 113 9.40 -11.18 -12.70
C GLU A 113 10.35 -11.60 -13.83
N GLN A 114 9.83 -12.12 -14.94
CA GLN A 114 10.62 -12.45 -16.13
C GLN A 114 11.30 -11.22 -16.71
N LYS A 115 10.61 -10.07 -16.71
CA LYS A 115 11.16 -8.83 -17.25
C LYS A 115 12.17 -8.17 -16.33
N TYR A 116 11.97 -8.31 -15.00
CA TYR A 116 12.79 -7.68 -13.95
C TYR A 116 13.14 -8.70 -12.86
N PRO A 117 13.96 -9.72 -13.15
CA PRO A 117 14.13 -10.88 -12.26
C PRO A 117 14.74 -10.56 -10.90
N ASN A 118 15.44 -9.41 -10.80
CA ASN A 118 16.09 -9.01 -9.55
C ASN A 118 15.30 -7.93 -8.77
N ASN A 119 14.17 -7.50 -9.31
CA ASN A 119 13.44 -6.37 -8.76
C ASN A 119 12.07 -6.73 -8.18
N ILE A 120 11.63 -7.97 -8.31
CA ILE A 120 10.35 -8.40 -7.76
C ILE A 120 10.47 -9.78 -7.15
N GLY A 121 9.85 -9.97 -6.01
CA GLY A 121 9.80 -11.25 -5.32
C GLY A 121 8.51 -11.43 -4.53
N LEU A 122 8.09 -12.68 -4.36
CA LEU A 122 6.92 -13.05 -3.58
C LEU A 122 7.37 -13.65 -2.24
N ILE A 123 6.86 -13.15 -1.13
CA ILE A 123 7.08 -13.74 0.19
C ILE A 123 6.25 -15.00 0.31
N ALA A 124 6.92 -16.14 0.56
CA ALA A 124 6.28 -17.43 0.80
C ALA A 124 5.68 -17.54 2.22
N ASP A 125 6.30 -16.89 3.19
CA ASP A 125 5.85 -16.88 4.59
C ASP A 125 4.78 -15.79 4.79
N LYS A 126 3.64 -16.17 5.36
CA LYS A 126 2.54 -15.24 5.66
C LYS A 126 2.77 -14.40 6.92
N ILE A 127 3.87 -14.62 7.62
CA ILE A 127 4.22 -13.88 8.83
C ILE A 127 5.06 -12.68 8.48
N VAL A 128 4.46 -11.50 8.57
CA VAL A 128 5.18 -10.23 8.42
C VAL A 128 5.72 -9.81 9.78
N ARG A 129 7.03 -9.77 9.89
CA ARG A 129 7.73 -9.35 11.12
C ARG A 129 8.03 -7.86 11.06
N LYS A 130 8.15 -7.26 12.25
CA LYS A 130 8.52 -5.84 12.38
C LYS A 130 9.83 -5.53 11.66
N GLU A 131 10.84 -6.38 11.84
CA GLU A 131 12.17 -6.19 11.26
C GLU A 131 12.14 -6.16 9.73
N PHE A 132 11.21 -6.88 9.11
CA PHE A 132 10.98 -6.82 7.68
C PHE A 132 10.38 -5.47 7.25
N LEU A 133 9.36 -4.99 7.98
CA LEU A 133 8.71 -3.71 7.68
C LEU A 133 9.65 -2.53 7.89
N ASP A 134 10.51 -2.58 8.91
CA ASP A 134 11.51 -1.55 9.21
C ASP A 134 12.58 -1.42 8.09
N GLN A 135 12.73 -2.43 7.25
CA GLN A 135 13.64 -2.43 6.09
C GLN A 135 13.00 -1.89 4.81
N GLN A 136 11.70 -1.65 4.81
CA GLN A 136 11.01 -1.13 3.65
C GLN A 136 10.97 0.40 3.68
N ASP A 137 11.12 1.02 2.52
CA ASP A 137 10.99 2.47 2.38
C ASP A 137 9.52 2.88 2.25
N LEU A 138 8.75 2.07 1.51
CA LEU A 138 7.36 2.37 1.17
C LEU A 138 6.50 1.11 1.21
N MET A 139 5.29 1.22 1.76
CA MET A 139 4.22 0.26 1.55
C MET A 139 3.23 0.84 0.54
N LEU A 140 2.95 0.09 -0.52
CA LEU A 140 1.97 0.44 -1.53
C LEU A 140 0.74 -0.44 -1.35
N ILE A 141 -0.43 0.16 -1.15
CA ILE A 141 -1.66 -0.57 -0.79
C ILE A 141 -2.89 0.08 -1.41
N SER A 142 -3.90 -0.71 -1.77
CA SER A 142 -5.20 -0.15 -2.17
C SER A 142 -5.98 0.39 -0.98
N ILE A 143 -6.91 1.30 -1.24
CA ILE A 143 -7.75 1.89 -0.19
C ILE A 143 -8.63 0.83 0.49
N GLY A 144 -9.10 -0.17 -0.25
CA GLY A 144 -9.89 -1.27 0.31
C GLY A 144 -9.07 -2.12 1.26
N SER A 145 -7.87 -2.51 0.86
CA SER A 145 -6.95 -3.31 1.66
C SER A 145 -6.41 -2.53 2.87
N TRP A 146 -6.19 -1.23 2.73
CA TRP A 146 -5.84 -0.36 3.87
C TRP A 146 -6.94 -0.33 4.92
N LYS A 147 -8.20 -0.16 4.51
CA LYS A 147 -9.33 -0.22 5.43
C LYS A 147 -9.40 -1.56 6.16
N GLN A 148 -9.25 -2.67 5.44
CA GLN A 148 -9.22 -4.00 6.02
C GLN A 148 -8.09 -4.16 7.05
N LEU A 149 -6.91 -3.65 6.76
CA LEU A 149 -5.75 -3.68 7.65
C LEU A 149 -6.03 -2.91 8.96
N VAL A 150 -6.64 -1.74 8.84
CA VAL A 150 -7.03 -0.88 9.98
C VAL A 150 -8.17 -1.52 10.79
N ASP A 151 -9.24 -1.98 10.13
CA ASP A 151 -10.41 -2.56 10.79
C ASP A 151 -10.05 -3.84 11.55
N SER A 152 -9.11 -4.62 11.03
CA SER A 152 -8.58 -5.82 11.70
C SER A 152 -7.63 -5.51 12.87
N ARG A 153 -7.32 -4.24 13.10
CA ARG A 153 -6.32 -3.79 14.09
C ARG A 153 -5.00 -4.54 13.95
N SER A 154 -4.56 -4.69 12.72
CA SER A 154 -3.34 -5.42 12.40
C SER A 154 -2.14 -4.89 13.18
N THR A 155 -1.31 -5.80 13.69
CA THR A 155 -0.04 -5.47 14.35
C THR A 155 0.94 -4.75 13.43
N TRP A 156 0.76 -4.83 12.11
CA TRP A 156 1.61 -4.12 11.14
C TRP A 156 1.52 -2.61 11.29
N LEU A 157 0.36 -2.07 11.70
CA LEU A 157 0.10 -0.63 11.74
C LEU A 157 1.11 0.14 12.58
N SER A 158 1.65 -0.47 13.64
CA SER A 158 2.68 0.14 14.48
C SER A 158 4.07 0.23 13.82
N SER A 159 4.30 -0.55 12.76
CA SER A 159 5.63 -0.74 12.16
C SER A 159 5.66 -0.52 10.65
N VAL A 160 4.53 -0.10 10.05
CA VAL A 160 4.51 0.21 8.61
C VAL A 160 5.50 1.35 8.29
N PRO A 161 6.20 1.27 7.15
CA PRO A 161 7.01 2.37 6.62
C PRO A 161 6.13 3.53 6.17
N SER A 162 6.63 4.47 5.41
CA SER A 162 5.76 5.38 4.66
C SER A 162 4.76 4.59 3.82
N VAL A 163 3.52 5.06 3.72
CA VAL A 163 2.44 4.32 3.05
C VAL A 163 1.85 5.16 1.93
N LEU A 164 1.80 4.62 0.72
CA LEU A 164 1.05 5.19 -0.37
C LEU A 164 -0.23 4.37 -0.60
N ILE A 165 -1.36 4.97 -0.22
CA ILE A 165 -2.67 4.37 -0.36
C ILE A 165 -3.27 4.83 -1.68
N LEU A 166 -3.65 3.89 -2.53
CA LEU A 166 -4.16 4.17 -3.86
C LEU A 166 -5.63 3.79 -3.99
N LYS A 167 -6.38 4.67 -4.65
CA LYS A 167 -7.71 4.40 -5.20
C LYS A 167 -7.62 4.46 -6.72
N HIS A 168 -8.06 3.42 -7.37
CA HIS A 168 -8.18 3.35 -8.82
C HIS A 168 -9.61 3.62 -9.26
#